data_7ae4de3c94c2162a0a92be2f221d2953
#
_entry.id   7ae4de3c94c2162a0a92be2f221d2953
#
_cell.length_a   1.000
_cell.length_b   1.000
_cell.length_c   1.000
_cell.angle_alpha   90.00
_cell.angle_beta   90.00
_cell.angle_gamma   90.00
#
_symmetry.space_group_name_H-M   'P 1'
#
loop_
_entity.id
_entity.type
_entity.pdbx_description
1 polymer ?
#
loop_
_entity_poly.entity_id
_entity_poly.type
_entity_poly.pdbx_seq_one_letter_code
_entity_poly.pdbx_strand_id
1 'polypeptide(L)'
;MDLGKRMRMKRVVDRSGVSIICALDHGMTAPRFLEPLADIRTRTAEAVAGGANVIMMSKGMIRTAEPAFGPDTSLALLLSASANPGRDRPEVVQVAQLEEASRLGADAVVLFTALSGDTEAGMVRTLAAVGEACERLGMPFIAEAEFPTTYATVEELEQQYGFEYLRRNVRLCAELGADIVKTNWPGDPESFGKLVEAANGIPVVLAGGSRLEDKELLWRMQVAVEAGAIGCSVGRNIFMHASPEAITRALSRVIRERWSSDKAHEALVEELGS
;
A
#
# COMPACT_ATOMS: atom_id res chain seq x y z
N MET A 1 13.77 4.95 17.27
CA MET A 1 13.58 5.68 15.97
C MET A 1 14.41 6.95 16.02
N ASP A 2 15.36 7.11 15.09
CA ASP A 2 16.23 8.28 15.02
C ASP A 2 15.47 9.55 14.54
N LEU A 3 16.15 10.71 14.53
CA LEU A 3 15.54 11.97 14.14
C LEU A 3 15.11 11.98 12.67
N GLY A 4 15.94 11.45 11.77
CA GLY A 4 15.66 11.42 10.33
C GLY A 4 14.40 10.60 10.02
N LYS A 5 14.29 9.42 10.63
CA LYS A 5 13.12 8.55 10.48
C LYS A 5 11.83 9.20 11.01
N ARG A 6 11.92 9.85 12.19
CA ARG A 6 10.78 10.60 12.77
C ARG A 6 10.30 11.74 11.87
N MET A 7 11.24 12.46 11.25
CA MET A 7 10.90 13.58 10.36
C MET A 7 10.21 13.10 9.08
N ARG A 8 10.68 11.98 8.50
CA ARG A 8 10.04 11.37 7.32
C ARG A 8 8.68 10.77 7.66
N MET A 9 8.56 10.06 8.80
CA MET A 9 7.27 9.52 9.24
C MET A 9 6.16 10.57 9.37
N LYS A 10 6.47 11.80 9.76
CA LYS A 10 5.49 12.90 9.82
C LYS A 10 4.95 13.34 8.46
N ARG A 11 5.57 12.93 7.37
CA ARG A 11 5.10 13.15 6.01
C ARG A 11 4.32 11.94 5.50
N VAL A 12 4.78 10.73 5.82
CA VAL A 12 4.11 9.47 5.46
C VAL A 12 2.79 9.30 6.22
N VAL A 13 2.81 9.62 7.52
CA VAL A 13 1.60 9.70 8.35
C VAL A 13 1.33 11.18 8.60
N ASP A 14 0.22 11.68 8.10
CA ASP A 14 -0.11 13.09 8.17
C ASP A 14 -0.49 13.58 9.59
N ARG A 15 -0.79 14.86 9.73
CA ARG A 15 -1.13 15.47 11.03
C ARG A 15 -2.40 14.91 11.67
N SER A 16 -3.27 14.30 10.89
CA SER A 16 -4.47 13.61 11.40
C SER A 16 -4.19 12.17 11.84
N GLY A 17 -2.94 11.72 11.72
CA GLY A 17 -2.51 10.38 12.11
C GLY A 17 -2.85 9.31 11.06
N VAL A 18 -3.12 9.70 9.81
CA VAL A 18 -3.51 8.77 8.75
C VAL A 18 -2.49 8.71 7.61
N SER A 19 -2.52 7.60 6.87
CA SER A 19 -1.74 7.39 5.65
C SER A 19 -2.65 6.88 4.55
N ILE A 20 -2.86 7.70 3.51
CA ILE A 20 -3.62 7.32 2.32
C ILE A 20 -2.62 7.18 1.17
N ILE A 21 -2.26 5.93 0.90
CA ILE A 21 -1.25 5.57 -0.09
C ILE A 21 -1.94 5.21 -1.41
N CYS A 22 -1.63 5.93 -2.48
CA CYS A 22 -1.98 5.51 -3.84
C CYS A 22 -0.81 4.71 -4.45
N ALA A 23 -1.04 3.43 -4.75
CA ALA A 23 -0.04 2.51 -5.30
C ALA A 23 -0.09 2.50 -6.83
N LEU A 24 0.93 3.07 -7.48
CA LEU A 24 1.04 3.22 -8.94
C LEU A 24 2.18 2.38 -9.56
N ASP A 25 2.60 1.33 -8.87
CA ASP A 25 3.71 0.44 -9.25
C ASP A 25 3.29 -0.74 -10.15
N HIS A 26 1.99 -0.95 -10.35
CA HIS A 26 1.40 -2.13 -11.00
C HIS A 26 1.81 -2.34 -12.47
N GLY A 27 2.35 -1.33 -13.15
CA GLY A 27 2.85 -1.46 -14.52
C GLY A 27 3.93 -2.53 -14.69
N MET A 28 4.68 -2.84 -13.63
CA MET A 28 5.65 -3.94 -13.62
C MET A 28 5.01 -5.33 -13.39
N THR A 29 3.76 -5.36 -12.94
CA THR A 29 3.11 -6.59 -12.48
C THR A 29 2.46 -7.35 -13.64
N ALA A 30 1.66 -6.67 -14.45
CA ALA A 30 0.96 -7.33 -15.56
C ALA A 30 0.64 -6.36 -16.71
N PRO A 31 0.66 -6.83 -17.99
CA PRO A 31 0.37 -5.99 -19.16
C PRO A 31 -0.98 -5.26 -19.11
N ARG A 32 -1.99 -5.85 -18.48
CA ARG A 32 -3.33 -5.24 -18.32
C ARG A 32 -3.35 -3.93 -17.54
N PHE A 33 -2.28 -3.59 -16.83
CA PHE A 33 -2.15 -2.35 -16.07
C PHE A 33 -1.39 -1.26 -16.82
N LEU A 34 -0.81 -1.56 -17.97
CA LEU A 34 -0.04 -0.58 -18.75
C LEU A 34 -0.92 0.54 -19.29
N GLU A 35 -2.09 0.21 -19.84
CA GLU A 35 -3.00 1.20 -20.39
C GLU A 35 -3.56 2.17 -19.33
N PRO A 36 -4.10 1.71 -18.16
CA PRO A 36 -4.53 2.62 -17.10
C PRO A 36 -3.41 3.47 -16.51
N LEU A 37 -2.17 3.02 -16.57
CA LEU A 37 -0.97 3.71 -16.06
C LEU A 37 -0.12 4.37 -17.15
N ALA A 38 -0.60 4.46 -18.38
CA ALA A 38 0.14 5.04 -19.50
C ALA A 38 0.51 6.53 -19.24
N ASP A 39 -0.37 7.28 -18.60
CA ASP A 39 -0.11 8.62 -18.11
C ASP A 39 0.02 8.61 -16.57
N ILE A 40 1.18 8.22 -16.08
CA ILE A 40 1.47 8.16 -14.65
C ILE A 40 1.40 9.52 -13.96
N ARG A 41 1.68 10.60 -14.68
CA ARG A 41 1.60 11.97 -14.15
C ARG A 41 0.15 12.35 -13.84
N THR A 42 -0.75 12.13 -14.79
CA THR A 42 -2.19 12.40 -14.60
C THR A 42 -2.75 11.53 -13.47
N ARG A 43 -2.43 10.23 -13.43
CA ARG A 43 -2.88 9.35 -12.32
C ARG A 43 -2.39 9.83 -10.95
N THR A 44 -1.15 10.32 -10.90
CA THR A 44 -0.58 10.91 -9.67
C THR A 44 -1.34 12.18 -9.27
N ALA A 45 -1.59 13.10 -10.21
CA ALA A 45 -2.30 14.35 -9.95
C ALA A 45 -3.73 14.12 -9.43
N GLU A 46 -4.46 13.18 -10.04
CA GLU A 46 -5.82 12.80 -9.62
C GLU A 46 -5.85 12.21 -8.20
N ALA A 47 -4.92 11.31 -7.89
CA ALA A 47 -4.83 10.74 -6.56
C ALA A 47 -4.50 11.80 -5.50
N VAL A 48 -3.55 12.70 -5.79
CA VAL A 48 -3.19 13.81 -4.90
C VAL A 48 -4.37 14.78 -4.72
N ALA A 49 -5.06 15.16 -5.78
CA ALA A 49 -6.24 16.01 -5.71
C ALA A 49 -7.39 15.38 -4.90
N GLY A 50 -7.51 14.05 -4.96
CA GLY A 50 -8.45 13.28 -4.13
C GLY A 50 -8.05 13.14 -2.66
N GLY A 51 -6.83 13.55 -2.28
CA GLY A 51 -6.36 13.56 -0.88
C GLY A 51 -5.42 12.43 -0.50
N ALA A 52 -4.83 11.71 -1.45
CA ALA A 52 -3.70 10.82 -1.15
C ALA A 52 -2.51 11.65 -0.66
N ASN A 53 -1.95 11.31 0.48
CA ASN A 53 -0.77 11.97 1.01
C ASN A 53 0.53 11.19 0.74
N VAL A 54 0.42 9.95 0.24
CA VAL A 54 1.57 9.13 -0.16
C VAL A 54 1.33 8.56 -1.55
N ILE A 55 2.31 8.71 -2.42
CA ILE A 55 2.33 8.06 -3.73
C ILE A 55 3.42 6.98 -3.71
N MET A 56 3.01 5.75 -3.97
CA MET A 56 3.91 4.61 -4.06
C MET A 56 4.17 4.29 -5.54
N MET A 57 5.43 4.23 -5.93
CA MET A 57 5.81 3.91 -7.30
C MET A 57 7.23 3.34 -7.44
N SER A 58 7.53 2.83 -8.62
CA SER A 58 8.86 2.37 -8.99
C SER A 58 9.79 3.54 -9.34
N LYS A 59 11.10 3.35 -9.14
CA LYS A 59 12.14 4.37 -9.33
C LYS A 59 12.15 5.04 -10.72
N GLY A 60 11.82 4.30 -11.77
CA GLY A 60 11.82 4.82 -13.14
C GLY A 60 10.70 5.80 -13.44
N MET A 61 9.58 5.74 -12.69
CA MET A 61 8.40 6.56 -12.94
C MET A 61 8.43 7.91 -12.23
N ILE A 62 9.30 8.09 -11.24
CA ILE A 62 9.33 9.28 -10.38
C ILE A 62 9.54 10.56 -11.20
N ARG A 63 10.48 10.57 -12.15
CA ARG A 63 10.79 11.77 -12.96
C ARG A 63 9.59 12.27 -13.78
N THR A 64 8.75 11.34 -14.25
CA THR A 64 7.55 11.67 -15.02
C THR A 64 6.42 12.15 -14.09
N ALA A 65 6.31 11.56 -12.92
CA ALA A 65 5.25 11.83 -11.95
C ALA A 65 5.53 13.05 -11.07
N GLU A 66 6.81 13.39 -10.83
CA GLU A 66 7.24 14.42 -9.88
C GLU A 66 6.49 15.76 -10.01
N PRO A 67 6.22 16.31 -11.19
CA PRO A 67 5.49 17.57 -11.29
C PRO A 67 4.04 17.54 -10.76
N ALA A 68 3.50 16.35 -10.49
CA ALA A 68 2.16 16.16 -9.91
C ALA A 68 2.17 16.03 -8.38
N PHE A 69 3.35 15.99 -7.76
CA PHE A 69 3.48 15.96 -6.31
C PHE A 69 3.19 17.35 -5.72
N GLY A 70 2.30 17.40 -4.74
CA GLY A 70 2.04 18.60 -3.95
C GLY A 70 3.04 18.72 -2.77
N PRO A 71 3.02 19.86 -2.06
CA PRO A 71 3.92 20.10 -0.93
C PRO A 71 3.73 19.12 0.24
N ASP A 72 2.52 18.56 0.37
CA ASP A 72 2.17 17.61 1.41
C ASP A 72 2.14 16.15 0.90
N THR A 73 2.66 15.90 -0.32
CA THR A 73 2.71 14.58 -0.92
C THR A 73 4.05 13.93 -0.68
N SER A 74 4.03 12.72 -0.12
CA SER A 74 5.22 11.91 0.15
C SER A 74 5.45 10.86 -0.93
N LEU A 75 6.71 10.54 -1.18
CA LEU A 75 7.12 9.45 -2.04
C LEU A 75 7.44 8.20 -1.22
N ALA A 76 6.74 7.10 -1.49
CA ALA A 76 7.10 5.75 -1.04
C ALA A 76 7.70 4.96 -2.22
N LEU A 77 9.00 4.67 -2.18
CA LEU A 77 9.68 3.99 -3.27
C LEU A 77 9.58 2.47 -3.12
N LEU A 78 9.03 1.79 -4.13
CA LEU A 78 9.03 0.33 -4.17
C LEU A 78 10.44 -0.20 -4.45
N LEU A 79 10.95 -1.07 -3.56
CA LEU A 79 12.27 -1.68 -3.65
C LEU A 79 12.29 -2.99 -4.44
N SER A 80 11.13 -3.61 -4.66
CA SER A 80 11.02 -4.97 -5.22
C SER A 80 10.27 -5.00 -6.54
N ALA A 81 10.51 -6.07 -7.29
CA ALA A 81 9.73 -6.46 -8.45
C ALA A 81 9.48 -7.96 -8.44
N SER A 82 8.35 -8.39 -8.97
CA SER A 82 8.07 -9.82 -9.18
C SER A 82 8.75 -10.28 -10.46
N ALA A 83 9.64 -11.24 -10.34
CA ALA A 83 10.17 -12.00 -11.47
C ALA A 83 9.24 -13.20 -11.78
N ASN A 84 9.22 -13.64 -13.04
CA ASN A 84 8.35 -14.74 -13.49
C ASN A 84 6.86 -14.56 -13.19
N PRO A 85 6.25 -13.46 -13.59
CA PRO A 85 4.85 -13.23 -13.39
C PRO A 85 4.01 -14.34 -14.06
N GLY A 86 2.94 -14.79 -13.40
CA GLY A 86 2.03 -15.84 -13.89
C GLY A 86 2.47 -17.26 -13.61
N ARG A 87 3.54 -17.49 -12.82
CA ARG A 87 3.89 -18.81 -12.27
C ARG A 87 3.26 -19.00 -10.88
N ASP A 88 3.04 -20.25 -10.50
CA ASP A 88 2.53 -20.63 -9.17
C ASP A 88 3.43 -20.17 -8.02
N ARG A 89 4.68 -19.83 -8.32
CA ARG A 89 5.68 -19.34 -7.37
C ARG A 89 6.34 -18.07 -7.91
N PRO A 90 5.81 -16.89 -7.61
CA PRO A 90 6.46 -15.64 -7.97
C PRO A 90 7.77 -15.49 -7.19
N GLU A 91 8.83 -15.16 -7.91
CA GLU A 91 10.09 -14.77 -7.30
C GLU A 91 10.09 -13.25 -7.14
N VAL A 92 10.30 -12.78 -5.91
CA VAL A 92 10.43 -11.34 -5.62
C VAL A 92 11.90 -11.00 -5.51
N VAL A 93 12.33 -10.04 -6.31
CA VAL A 93 13.71 -9.57 -6.33
C VAL A 93 13.79 -8.10 -5.92
N GLN A 94 14.84 -7.74 -5.18
CA GLN A 94 15.11 -6.35 -4.84
C GLN A 94 15.74 -5.66 -6.06
N VAL A 95 15.11 -4.57 -6.53
CA VAL A 95 15.49 -3.82 -7.74
C VAL A 95 15.95 -2.39 -7.47
N ALA A 96 15.83 -1.93 -6.23
CA ALA A 96 16.33 -0.62 -5.78
C ALA A 96 16.98 -0.75 -4.41
N GLN A 97 17.93 0.16 -4.13
CA GLN A 97 18.65 0.23 -2.86
C GLN A 97 18.22 1.47 -2.07
N LEU A 98 18.44 1.46 -0.75
CA LEU A 98 18.01 2.55 0.12
C LEU A 98 18.76 3.85 -0.16
N GLU A 99 20.03 3.79 -0.52
CA GLU A 99 20.82 4.94 -0.92
C GLU A 99 20.28 5.57 -2.21
N GLU A 100 19.78 4.75 -3.15
CA GLU A 100 19.10 5.24 -4.36
C GLU A 100 17.77 5.89 -3.99
N ALA A 101 16.96 5.27 -3.14
CA ALA A 101 15.71 5.84 -2.63
C ALA A 101 15.93 7.21 -1.97
N SER A 102 16.96 7.32 -1.14
CA SER A 102 17.32 8.58 -0.48
C SER A 102 17.70 9.68 -1.50
N ARG A 103 18.50 9.35 -2.53
CA ARG A 103 18.85 10.30 -3.60
C ARG A 103 17.66 10.73 -4.45
N LEU A 104 16.66 9.88 -4.58
CA LEU A 104 15.42 10.17 -5.31
C LEU A 104 14.40 10.95 -4.47
N GLY A 105 14.75 11.29 -3.21
CA GLY A 105 13.89 12.07 -2.33
C GLY A 105 12.77 11.27 -1.66
N ALA A 106 12.89 9.94 -1.59
CA ALA A 106 11.88 9.12 -0.95
C ALA A 106 11.72 9.44 0.55
N ASP A 107 10.49 9.51 0.99
CA ASP A 107 10.10 9.65 2.41
C ASP A 107 9.91 8.30 3.09
N ALA A 108 9.64 7.26 2.32
CA ALA A 108 9.58 5.87 2.76
C ALA A 108 10.04 4.94 1.64
N VAL A 109 10.34 3.70 2.02
CA VAL A 109 10.52 2.60 1.08
C VAL A 109 9.49 1.51 1.33
N VAL A 110 9.18 0.76 0.27
CA VAL A 110 8.21 -0.34 0.30
C VAL A 110 8.88 -1.61 -0.17
N LEU A 111 8.62 -2.72 0.51
CA LEU A 111 9.04 -4.04 0.08
C LEU A 111 7.84 -4.99 0.05
N PHE A 112 7.52 -5.52 -1.13
CA PHE A 112 6.56 -6.61 -1.26
C PHE A 112 7.19 -7.91 -0.75
N THR A 113 6.51 -8.59 0.16
CA THR A 113 7.03 -9.80 0.83
C THR A 113 6.20 -11.02 0.47
N ALA A 114 6.61 -11.74 -0.59
CA ALA A 114 6.00 -13.02 -0.95
C ALA A 114 6.62 -14.14 -0.08
N LEU A 115 5.97 -14.44 1.02
CA LEU A 115 6.46 -15.43 2.00
C LEU A 115 5.86 -16.81 1.74
N SER A 116 6.30 -17.48 0.69
CA SER A 116 5.82 -18.83 0.37
C SER A 116 6.87 -19.70 -0.32
N GLY A 117 6.76 -21.01 -0.08
CA GLY A 117 7.54 -22.03 -0.78
C GLY A 117 9.05 -21.91 -0.58
N ASP A 118 9.80 -22.37 -1.58
CA ASP A 118 11.26 -22.51 -1.50
C ASP A 118 12.00 -21.16 -1.46
N THR A 119 11.33 -20.06 -1.85
CA THR A 119 11.91 -18.71 -1.86
C THR A 119 11.71 -17.95 -0.54
N GLU A 120 10.92 -18.49 0.39
CA GLU A 120 10.58 -17.83 1.66
C GLU A 120 11.82 -17.46 2.50
N ALA A 121 12.77 -18.36 2.65
CA ALA A 121 13.98 -18.09 3.43
C ALA A 121 14.82 -16.95 2.83
N GLY A 122 14.84 -16.83 1.50
CA GLY A 122 15.45 -15.69 0.78
C GLY A 122 14.74 -14.40 1.08
N MET A 123 13.41 -14.40 1.03
CA MET A 123 12.58 -13.23 1.28
C MET A 123 12.70 -12.74 2.73
N VAL A 124 12.73 -13.65 3.70
CA VAL A 124 12.95 -13.31 5.12
C VAL A 124 14.31 -12.62 5.32
N ARG A 125 15.37 -13.12 4.67
CA ARG A 125 16.69 -12.44 4.71
C ARG A 125 16.65 -11.05 4.08
N THR A 126 15.97 -10.89 2.95
CA THR A 126 15.80 -9.58 2.29
C THR A 126 15.03 -8.62 3.18
N LEU A 127 13.92 -9.06 3.78
CA LEU A 127 13.10 -8.27 4.70
C LEU A 127 13.93 -7.77 5.90
N ALA A 128 14.70 -8.66 6.52
CA ALA A 128 15.58 -8.32 7.65
C ALA A 128 16.68 -7.31 7.24
N ALA A 129 17.33 -7.52 6.10
CA ALA A 129 18.37 -6.64 5.60
C ALA A 129 17.84 -5.23 5.25
N VAL A 130 16.64 -5.16 4.66
CA VAL A 130 15.97 -3.88 4.39
C VAL A 130 15.60 -3.18 5.69
N GLY A 131 15.04 -3.88 6.67
CA GLY A 131 14.71 -3.32 7.98
C GLY A 131 15.93 -2.71 8.68
N GLU A 132 17.06 -3.45 8.72
CA GLU A 132 18.33 -2.97 9.27
C GLU A 132 18.85 -1.73 8.54
N ALA A 133 18.85 -1.75 7.21
CA ALA A 133 19.32 -0.63 6.40
C ALA A 133 18.40 0.60 6.55
N CYS A 134 17.09 0.42 6.69
CA CYS A 134 16.13 1.49 6.99
C CYS A 134 16.40 2.14 8.35
N GLU A 135 16.70 1.35 9.37
CA GLU A 135 17.04 1.91 10.67
C GLU A 135 18.35 2.69 10.62
N ARG A 136 19.39 2.17 9.96
CA ARG A 136 20.69 2.82 9.79
C ARG A 136 20.60 4.15 9.04
N LEU A 137 19.75 4.24 8.01
CA LEU A 137 19.62 5.43 7.15
C LEU A 137 18.48 6.38 7.56
N GLY A 138 17.78 6.07 8.64
CA GLY A 138 16.63 6.85 9.09
C GLY A 138 15.49 6.90 8.05
N MET A 139 15.26 5.81 7.33
CA MET A 139 14.23 5.67 6.29
C MET A 139 13.03 4.91 6.85
N PRO A 140 11.80 5.44 6.79
CA PRO A 140 10.59 4.68 7.06
C PRO A 140 10.44 3.47 6.16
N PHE A 141 10.05 2.35 6.74
CA PHE A 141 9.89 1.08 6.05
C PHE A 141 8.43 0.60 6.09
N ILE A 142 7.82 0.47 4.92
CA ILE A 142 6.50 -0.13 4.71
C ILE A 142 6.72 -1.55 4.19
N ALA A 143 6.37 -2.57 4.98
CA ALA A 143 6.43 -3.96 4.56
C ALA A 143 5.05 -4.44 4.12
N GLU A 144 4.95 -5.02 2.93
CA GLU A 144 3.70 -5.54 2.37
C GLU A 144 3.53 -7.01 2.76
N ALA A 145 2.91 -7.27 3.90
CA ALA A 145 2.50 -8.59 4.39
C ALA A 145 1.22 -9.04 3.66
N GLU A 146 1.32 -9.25 2.37
CA GLU A 146 0.20 -9.59 1.49
C GLU A 146 0.26 -11.05 1.04
N PHE A 147 -0.80 -11.51 0.37
CA PHE A 147 -0.77 -12.77 -0.36
C PHE A 147 0.34 -12.74 -1.43
N PRO A 148 0.96 -13.90 -1.73
CA PRO A 148 2.25 -13.92 -2.45
C PRO A 148 2.13 -13.58 -3.96
N THR A 149 0.95 -13.30 -4.46
CA THR A 149 0.74 -12.94 -5.86
C THR A 149 -0.41 -11.95 -6.05
N THR A 150 -0.35 -11.14 -7.10
CA THR A 150 -1.43 -10.23 -7.52
C THR A 150 -2.17 -10.74 -8.75
N TYR A 151 -1.89 -11.96 -9.20
CA TYR A 151 -2.50 -12.55 -10.41
C TYR A 151 -3.83 -13.24 -10.14
N ALA A 152 -4.00 -13.81 -8.95
CA ALA A 152 -5.25 -14.38 -8.48
C ALA A 152 -6.15 -13.31 -7.82
N THR A 153 -7.42 -13.62 -7.64
CA THR A 153 -8.32 -12.79 -6.84
C THR A 153 -7.99 -12.92 -5.35
N VAL A 154 -8.45 -11.97 -4.54
CA VAL A 154 -8.25 -12.06 -3.08
C VAL A 154 -8.96 -13.28 -2.53
N GLU A 155 -10.16 -13.59 -3.02
CA GLU A 155 -10.96 -14.74 -2.60
C GLU A 155 -10.27 -16.09 -2.90
N GLU A 156 -9.65 -16.23 -4.08
CA GLU A 156 -8.87 -17.43 -4.43
C GLU A 156 -7.63 -17.58 -3.52
N LEU A 157 -6.95 -16.48 -3.23
CA LEU A 157 -5.77 -16.46 -2.38
C LEU A 157 -6.12 -16.71 -0.91
N GLU A 158 -7.26 -16.19 -0.45
CA GLU A 158 -7.77 -16.47 0.89
C GLU A 158 -8.08 -17.95 1.07
N GLN A 159 -8.72 -18.59 0.09
CA GLN A 159 -8.98 -20.04 0.11
C GLN A 159 -7.68 -20.86 0.12
N GLN A 160 -6.66 -20.40 -0.59
CA GLN A 160 -5.37 -21.13 -0.68
C GLN A 160 -4.49 -20.94 0.55
N TYR A 161 -4.39 -19.72 1.08
CA TYR A 161 -3.43 -19.36 2.14
C TYR A 161 -4.11 -19.13 3.50
N GLY A 162 -5.31 -18.51 3.49
CA GLY A 162 -6.11 -18.24 4.67
C GLY A 162 -5.60 -17.13 5.60
N PHE A 163 -6.37 -16.89 6.64
CA PHE A 163 -6.11 -15.84 7.62
C PHE A 163 -4.78 -16.01 8.36
N GLU A 164 -4.44 -17.24 8.80
CA GLU A 164 -3.22 -17.49 9.58
C GLU A 164 -1.94 -17.19 8.80
N TYR A 165 -1.97 -17.31 7.47
CA TYR A 165 -0.88 -16.87 6.61
C TYR A 165 -0.65 -15.35 6.73
N LEU A 166 -1.69 -14.55 6.58
CA LEU A 166 -1.58 -13.10 6.72
C LEU A 166 -1.15 -12.71 8.13
N ARG A 167 -1.74 -13.32 9.15
CA ARG A 167 -1.44 -13.04 10.56
C ARG A 167 0.04 -13.29 10.89
N ARG A 168 0.56 -14.42 10.46
CA ARG A 168 1.99 -14.73 10.61
C ARG A 168 2.87 -13.70 9.89
N ASN A 169 2.51 -13.33 8.66
CA ASN A 169 3.33 -12.42 7.85
C ASN A 169 3.30 -10.99 8.39
N VAL A 170 2.15 -10.51 8.86
CA VAL A 170 2.06 -9.24 9.57
C VAL A 170 2.99 -9.20 10.78
N ARG A 171 2.96 -10.25 11.60
CA ARG A 171 3.84 -10.37 12.77
C ARG A 171 5.32 -10.41 12.37
N LEU A 172 5.66 -11.17 11.36
CA LEU A 172 7.05 -11.28 10.87
C LEU A 172 7.57 -9.94 10.36
N CYS A 173 6.78 -9.20 9.58
CA CYS A 173 7.14 -7.87 9.10
C CYS A 173 7.37 -6.91 10.25
N ALA A 174 6.50 -6.92 11.27
CA ALA A 174 6.65 -6.08 12.45
C ALA A 174 7.94 -6.40 13.23
N GLU A 175 8.24 -7.68 13.45
CA GLU A 175 9.46 -8.11 14.17
C GLU A 175 10.75 -7.84 13.40
N LEU A 176 10.71 -7.78 12.07
CA LEU A 176 11.88 -7.52 11.23
C LEU A 176 12.05 -6.04 10.86
N GLY A 177 11.35 -5.14 11.55
CA GLY A 177 11.64 -3.71 11.54
C GLY A 177 10.78 -2.85 10.61
N ALA A 178 9.60 -3.34 10.22
CA ALA A 178 8.61 -2.50 9.55
C ALA A 178 8.15 -1.36 10.47
N ASP A 179 8.04 -0.15 9.93
CA ASP A 179 7.42 1.01 10.61
C ASP A 179 5.93 1.11 10.29
N ILE A 180 5.51 0.54 9.16
CA ILE A 180 4.11 0.37 8.74
C ILE A 180 3.99 -1.01 8.09
N VAL A 181 2.92 -1.74 8.39
CA VAL A 181 2.60 -3.00 7.71
C VAL A 181 1.39 -2.79 6.82
N LYS A 182 1.52 -3.12 5.53
CA LYS A 182 0.41 -3.20 4.59
C LYS A 182 -0.05 -4.65 4.50
N THR A 183 -1.36 -4.90 4.59
CA THR A 183 -1.90 -6.26 4.52
C THR A 183 -3.23 -6.33 3.79
N ASN A 184 -3.57 -7.51 3.25
CA ASN A 184 -4.83 -7.75 2.58
C ASN A 184 -6.02 -7.84 3.55
N TRP A 185 -7.23 -7.69 3.00
CA TRP A 185 -8.47 -8.01 3.69
C TRP A 185 -8.55 -9.53 3.92
N PRO A 186 -8.76 -10.00 5.17
CA PRO A 186 -8.75 -11.42 5.49
C PRO A 186 -10.12 -12.11 5.43
N GLY A 187 -11.14 -11.47 4.81
CA GLY A 187 -12.48 -12.01 4.64
C GLY A 187 -13.53 -11.38 5.55
N ASP A 188 -13.19 -11.03 6.79
CA ASP A 188 -14.15 -10.51 7.76
C ASP A 188 -13.52 -9.47 8.74
N PRO A 189 -14.37 -8.65 9.42
CA PRO A 189 -13.91 -7.60 10.33
C PRO A 189 -13.13 -8.10 11.56
N GLU A 190 -13.55 -9.22 12.15
CA GLU A 190 -12.92 -9.78 13.34
C GLU A 190 -11.50 -10.24 13.03
N SER A 191 -11.34 -10.94 11.92
CA SER A 191 -10.03 -11.38 11.41
C SER A 191 -9.12 -10.19 11.12
N PHE A 192 -9.63 -9.10 10.54
CA PHE A 192 -8.83 -7.90 10.33
C PHE A 192 -8.35 -7.27 11.64
N GLY A 193 -9.20 -7.19 12.66
CA GLY A 193 -8.81 -6.75 14.01
C GLY A 193 -7.65 -7.57 14.58
N LYS A 194 -7.68 -8.89 14.39
CA LYS A 194 -6.58 -9.81 14.80
C LYS A 194 -5.29 -9.57 14.02
N LEU A 195 -5.35 -9.11 12.75
CA LEU A 195 -4.15 -8.69 12.02
C LEU A 195 -3.54 -7.42 12.63
N VAL A 196 -4.36 -6.45 12.99
CA VAL A 196 -3.90 -5.23 13.68
C VAL A 196 -3.25 -5.56 15.03
N GLU A 197 -3.85 -6.45 15.81
CA GLU A 197 -3.27 -6.96 17.06
C GLU A 197 -1.93 -7.67 16.84
N ALA A 198 -1.82 -8.50 15.77
CA ALA A 198 -0.59 -9.21 15.44
C ALA A 198 0.58 -8.27 15.10
N ALA A 199 0.30 -7.08 14.57
CA ALA A 199 1.30 -6.06 14.31
C ALA A 199 1.90 -5.46 15.60
N ASN A 200 1.30 -5.72 16.75
CA ASN A 200 1.82 -5.38 18.09
C ASN A 200 2.21 -3.90 18.24
N GLY A 201 1.33 -3.01 17.81
CA GLY A 201 1.51 -1.55 17.90
C GLY A 201 2.24 -0.93 16.71
N ILE A 202 2.72 -1.71 15.74
CA ILE A 202 3.17 -1.18 14.45
C ILE A 202 1.93 -0.79 13.64
N PRO A 203 1.88 0.44 13.10
CA PRO A 203 0.76 0.90 12.28
C PRO A 203 0.44 -0.03 11.11
N VAL A 204 -0.85 -0.25 10.86
CA VAL A 204 -1.34 -1.10 9.76
C VAL A 204 -2.11 -0.25 8.76
N VAL A 205 -1.92 -0.51 7.46
CA VAL A 205 -2.75 0.01 6.37
C VAL A 205 -3.38 -1.13 5.59
N LEU A 206 -4.66 -0.97 5.21
CA LEU A 206 -5.37 -1.97 4.41
C LEU A 206 -5.01 -1.84 2.93
N ALA A 207 -4.63 -2.95 2.32
CA ALA A 207 -4.44 -3.05 0.86
C ALA A 207 -5.79 -3.04 0.13
N GLY A 208 -5.83 -2.38 -1.02
CA GLY A 208 -7.03 -2.34 -1.86
C GLY A 208 -7.42 -3.67 -2.51
N GLY A 209 -6.46 -4.59 -2.64
CA GLY A 209 -6.69 -5.89 -3.26
C GLY A 209 -7.07 -5.82 -4.74
N SER A 210 -7.91 -6.77 -5.20
CA SER A 210 -8.52 -6.78 -6.52
C SER A 210 -9.48 -5.59 -6.69
N ARG A 211 -9.91 -5.32 -7.93
CA ARG A 211 -10.94 -4.31 -8.14
C ARG A 211 -12.25 -4.76 -7.49
N LEU A 212 -12.82 -3.88 -6.70
CA LEU A 212 -14.06 -4.05 -5.96
C LEU A 212 -15.11 -3.04 -6.48
N GLU A 213 -16.37 -3.27 -6.14
CA GLU A 213 -17.40 -2.25 -6.21
C GLU A 213 -17.09 -1.16 -5.17
N ASP A 214 -17.38 0.10 -5.50
CA ASP A 214 -17.01 1.26 -4.68
C ASP A 214 -17.59 1.17 -3.25
N LYS A 215 -18.84 0.72 -3.13
CA LYS A 215 -19.49 0.52 -1.83
C LYS A 215 -18.74 -0.48 -0.95
N GLU A 216 -18.31 -1.59 -1.53
CA GLU A 216 -17.56 -2.63 -0.83
C GLU A 216 -16.17 -2.13 -0.41
N LEU A 217 -15.47 -1.42 -1.31
CA LEU A 217 -14.18 -0.82 -1.00
C LEU A 217 -14.29 0.16 0.19
N LEU A 218 -15.25 1.06 0.16
CA LEU A 218 -15.45 2.06 1.21
C LEU A 218 -15.84 1.41 2.54
N TRP A 219 -16.67 0.36 2.50
CA TRP A 219 -17.04 -0.40 3.69
C TRP A 219 -15.83 -1.09 4.32
N ARG A 220 -15.00 -1.78 3.54
CA ARG A 220 -13.76 -2.40 4.06
C ARG A 220 -12.83 -1.37 4.69
N MET A 221 -12.72 -0.18 4.10
CA MET A 221 -11.89 0.90 4.64
C MET A 221 -12.44 1.43 5.97
N GLN A 222 -13.77 1.62 6.08
CA GLN A 222 -14.40 2.00 7.35
C GLN A 222 -14.09 0.98 8.44
N VAL A 223 -14.37 -0.29 8.17
CA VAL A 223 -14.13 -1.38 9.13
C VAL A 223 -12.65 -1.47 9.53
N ALA A 224 -11.75 -1.36 8.57
CA ALA A 224 -10.31 -1.40 8.85
C ALA A 224 -9.87 -0.28 9.80
N VAL A 225 -10.38 0.93 9.57
CA VAL A 225 -10.08 2.10 10.39
C VAL A 225 -10.71 1.97 11.80
N GLU A 226 -11.92 1.43 11.90
CA GLU A 226 -12.57 1.12 13.17
C GLU A 226 -11.80 0.05 13.98
N ALA A 227 -11.18 -0.90 13.29
CA ALA A 227 -10.32 -1.93 13.88
C ALA A 227 -8.90 -1.43 14.23
N GLY A 228 -8.55 -0.18 13.92
CA GLY A 228 -7.29 0.44 14.30
C GLY A 228 -6.26 0.60 13.17
N ALA A 229 -6.62 0.33 11.91
CA ALA A 229 -5.75 0.72 10.80
C ALA A 229 -5.61 2.24 10.71
N ILE A 230 -4.41 2.71 10.33
CA ILE A 230 -4.15 4.15 10.16
C ILE A 230 -4.51 4.66 8.75
N GLY A 231 -5.01 3.80 7.87
CA GLY A 231 -5.37 4.18 6.50
C GLY A 231 -5.30 3.02 5.52
N CYS A 232 -4.96 3.36 4.29
CA CYS A 232 -4.98 2.41 3.19
C CYS A 232 -3.77 2.51 2.25
N SER A 233 -3.54 1.43 1.49
CA SER A 233 -2.65 1.45 0.33
C SER A 233 -3.37 0.82 -0.85
N VAL A 234 -3.92 1.68 -1.72
CA VAL A 234 -4.86 1.29 -2.77
C VAL A 234 -4.29 1.65 -4.15
N GLY A 235 -4.24 0.69 -5.06
CA GLY A 235 -3.79 0.88 -6.44
C GLY A 235 -4.95 0.75 -7.41
N ARG A 236 -5.26 -0.49 -7.81
CA ARG A 236 -6.25 -0.84 -8.86
C ARG A 236 -7.62 -0.16 -8.70
N ASN A 237 -8.11 -0.06 -7.48
CA ASN A 237 -9.39 0.58 -7.19
C ASN A 237 -9.34 2.12 -7.36
N ILE A 238 -8.15 2.73 -7.43
CA ILE A 238 -7.96 4.15 -7.75
C ILE A 238 -7.65 4.32 -9.23
N PHE A 239 -6.50 3.82 -9.72
CA PHE A 239 -6.03 4.16 -11.07
C PHE A 239 -6.86 3.54 -12.21
N MET A 240 -7.67 2.52 -11.93
CA MET A 240 -8.63 1.92 -12.89
C MET A 240 -10.07 2.41 -12.68
N HIS A 241 -10.31 3.35 -11.76
CA HIS A 241 -11.61 3.93 -11.54
C HIS A 241 -11.94 4.95 -12.64
N ALA A 242 -13.24 5.17 -12.93
CA ALA A 242 -13.67 6.16 -13.92
C ALA A 242 -13.24 7.59 -13.54
N SER A 243 -13.21 7.89 -12.24
CA SER A 243 -12.66 9.11 -11.67
C SER A 243 -11.73 8.78 -10.49
N PRO A 244 -10.41 8.64 -10.71
CA PRO A 244 -9.44 8.37 -9.65
C PRO A 244 -9.44 9.43 -8.55
N GLU A 245 -9.68 10.69 -8.88
CA GLU A 245 -9.82 11.78 -7.92
C GLU A 245 -11.03 11.57 -7.00
N ALA A 246 -12.21 11.30 -7.55
CA ALA A 246 -13.45 11.17 -6.78
C ALA A 246 -13.39 9.97 -5.81
N ILE A 247 -12.94 8.80 -6.28
CA ILE A 247 -12.81 7.62 -5.39
C ILE A 247 -11.74 7.83 -4.31
N THR A 248 -10.63 8.51 -4.62
CA THR A 248 -9.62 8.84 -3.60
C THR A 248 -10.17 9.82 -2.57
N ARG A 249 -10.99 10.78 -2.99
CA ARG A 249 -11.70 11.71 -2.11
C ARG A 249 -12.70 10.97 -1.20
N ALA A 250 -13.44 10.01 -1.73
CA ALA A 250 -14.34 9.19 -0.94
C ALA A 250 -13.58 8.36 0.13
N LEU A 251 -12.45 7.76 -0.25
CA LEU A 251 -11.54 7.09 0.69
C LEU A 251 -11.03 8.05 1.78
N SER A 252 -10.62 9.26 1.39
CA SER A 252 -10.17 10.30 2.34
C SER A 252 -11.27 10.69 3.33
N ARG A 253 -12.51 10.83 2.89
CA ARG A 253 -13.66 11.12 3.76
C ARG A 253 -13.88 10.01 4.80
N VAL A 254 -13.83 8.75 4.37
CA VAL A 254 -13.97 7.61 5.31
C VAL A 254 -12.80 7.57 6.29
N ILE A 255 -11.57 7.66 5.81
CA ILE A 255 -10.36 7.43 6.63
C ILE A 255 -10.04 8.63 7.51
N ARG A 256 -10.01 9.84 6.94
CA ARG A 256 -9.57 11.07 7.64
C ARG A 256 -10.71 11.77 8.37
N GLU A 257 -11.88 11.86 7.74
CA GLU A 257 -13.03 12.58 8.28
C GLU A 257 -14.01 11.67 9.03
N ARG A 258 -13.76 10.34 9.03
CA ARG A 258 -14.58 9.35 9.72
C ARG A 258 -16.04 9.31 9.26
N TRP A 259 -16.28 9.59 7.98
CA TRP A 259 -17.61 9.38 7.39
C TRP A 259 -17.94 7.89 7.36
N SER A 260 -19.25 7.58 7.48
CA SER A 260 -19.70 6.24 7.16
C SER A 260 -19.49 5.93 5.67
N SER A 261 -19.26 4.66 5.36
CA SER A 261 -19.09 4.20 3.98
C SER A 261 -20.30 4.54 3.10
N ASP A 262 -21.52 4.41 3.65
CA ASP A 262 -22.75 4.76 2.92
C ASP A 262 -22.77 6.25 2.56
N LYS A 263 -22.51 7.15 3.52
CA LYS A 263 -22.43 8.60 3.26
C LYS A 263 -21.36 8.96 2.23
N ALA A 264 -20.19 8.33 2.33
CA ALA A 264 -19.10 8.57 1.39
C ALA A 264 -19.44 8.06 -0.01
N HIS A 265 -20.14 6.92 -0.11
CA HIS A 265 -20.62 6.36 -1.35
C HIS A 265 -21.71 7.22 -2.01
N GLU A 266 -22.70 7.71 -1.25
CA GLU A 266 -23.72 8.63 -1.75
C GLU A 266 -23.08 9.88 -2.37
N ALA A 267 -22.13 10.50 -1.65
CA ALA A 267 -21.42 11.67 -2.16
C ALA A 267 -20.54 11.37 -3.40
N LEU A 268 -19.98 10.17 -3.51
CA LEU A 268 -19.25 9.72 -4.70
C LEU A 268 -20.20 9.59 -5.90
N VAL A 269 -21.36 8.97 -5.72
CA VAL A 269 -22.38 8.82 -6.79
C VAL A 269 -22.87 10.17 -7.27
N GLU A 270 -23.15 11.12 -6.38
CA GLU A 270 -23.52 12.49 -6.74
C GLU A 270 -22.43 13.18 -7.57
N GLU A 271 -21.16 13.03 -7.16
CA GLU A 271 -20.01 13.63 -7.87
C GLU A 271 -19.79 13.02 -9.26
N LEU A 272 -20.06 11.73 -9.44
CA LEU A 272 -19.94 11.03 -10.74
C LEU A 272 -21.14 11.28 -11.67
N GLY A 273 -22.31 11.64 -11.14
CA GLY A 273 -23.53 11.92 -11.90
C GLY A 273 -23.68 13.37 -12.33
N SER A 274 -22.82 14.25 -11.86
CA SER A 274 -22.76 15.68 -12.20
C SER A 274 -21.74 15.95 -13.31
#